data_9309fd3dfff58284b5d3e6b0a97dc88d
#
_entry.id   9309fd3dfff58284b5d3e6b0a97dc88d
#
_cell.length_a   1.000
_cell.length_b   1.000
_cell.length_c   1.000
_cell.angle_alpha   90.00
_cell.angle_beta   90.00
_cell.angle_gamma   90.00
#
_symmetry.space_group_name_H-M   'P 1'
#
loop_
_entity.id
_entity.type
_entity.pdbx_description
1 polymer ?
#
loop_
_entity_poly.entity_id
_entity_poly.type
_entity_poly.pdbx_seq_one_letter_code
_entity_poly.pdbx_strand_id
1 'polypeptide(L)'
;MGELQSIGNWWMWSGFGVFVLLMLAVDMFMLDRNGAQKVSAKEALIWSFVWFAMAMLFGAVLWGWLDHTAGREIADTKVMEYLTGYLLEKTLAMDNIFVFVMIFSYFAVPLEFQKRILVYGVLGAIILRALMIVLGAWLIAQFHWVLYVFGAFLLVTGIKMFVFAGHEPDLAKNPLLKWVKKHMRITNEYHGDKFWIMDKGVRWFTPMFLVLVLIEFSDVIFAMDSIPAIFAITNDPFIVFTSNIFAILGLRALYFLLADMAERFHLLKFGLAVVLMFVGTKMLIVEWFKIPVAVSLGVVVAVIGISILLSLIATRNKQH
;
A
#
# COMPACT_ATOMS: atom_id res chain seq x y z
N MET A 1 13.78 29.51 -0.29
CA MET A 1 13.26 28.42 -1.11
C MET A 1 14.08 27.19 -0.73
N GLY A 2 13.56 26.34 0.13
CA GLY A 2 14.24 25.08 0.48
C GLY A 2 14.05 24.12 -0.68
N GLU A 3 15.12 23.88 -1.45
CA GLU A 3 15.13 22.74 -2.35
C GLU A 3 14.82 21.49 -1.52
N LEU A 4 13.88 20.68 -2.00
CA LEU A 4 13.67 19.33 -1.47
C LEU A 4 15.01 18.59 -1.67
N GLN A 5 15.86 18.56 -0.64
CA GLN A 5 17.13 17.87 -0.70
C GLN A 5 16.87 16.36 -0.69
N SER A 6 16.68 15.79 -1.88
CA SER A 6 16.65 14.36 -2.04
C SER A 6 18.05 13.79 -1.95
N ILE A 7 18.24 12.72 -1.20
CA ILE A 7 19.47 11.91 -1.24
C ILE A 7 19.61 11.18 -2.58
N GLY A 8 18.49 11.03 -3.32
CA GLY A 8 18.41 10.31 -4.59
C GLY A 8 19.08 11.07 -5.73
N ASN A 9 20.26 10.61 -6.14
CA ASN A 9 20.92 11.05 -7.37
C ASN A 9 20.26 10.39 -8.59
N TRP A 10 20.47 10.95 -9.79
CA TRP A 10 19.90 10.43 -11.04
C TRP A 10 20.17 8.94 -11.27
N TRP A 11 21.36 8.43 -10.92
CA TRP A 11 21.71 7.01 -11.03
C TRP A 11 20.99 6.13 -10.01
N MET A 12 20.69 6.64 -8.79
CA MET A 12 19.90 5.93 -7.79
C MET A 12 18.45 5.78 -8.24
N TRP A 13 17.85 6.84 -8.78
CA TRP A 13 16.52 6.79 -9.37
C TRP A 13 16.45 5.82 -10.54
N SER A 14 17.43 5.90 -11.46
CA SER A 14 17.51 5.00 -12.63
C SER A 14 17.74 3.54 -12.20
N GLY A 15 18.67 3.30 -11.30
CA GLY A 15 18.96 1.97 -10.77
C GLY A 15 17.77 1.35 -10.05
N PHE A 16 17.08 2.15 -9.23
CA PHE A 16 15.86 1.69 -8.57
C PHE A 16 14.73 1.43 -9.57
N GLY A 17 14.55 2.30 -10.56
CA GLY A 17 13.57 2.09 -11.63
C GLY A 17 13.81 0.79 -12.41
N VAL A 18 15.07 0.52 -12.79
CA VAL A 18 15.46 -0.74 -13.45
C VAL A 18 15.18 -1.94 -12.53
N PHE A 19 15.53 -1.84 -11.24
CA PHE A 19 15.22 -2.88 -10.26
C PHE A 19 13.73 -3.18 -10.19
N VAL A 20 12.87 -2.16 -10.09
CA VAL A 20 11.40 -2.32 -10.05
C VAL A 20 10.88 -2.98 -11.33
N LEU A 21 11.36 -2.55 -12.49
CA LEU A 21 10.96 -3.14 -13.77
C LEU A 21 11.38 -4.62 -13.89
N LEU A 22 12.58 -4.96 -13.42
CA LEU A 22 13.04 -6.37 -13.38
C LEU A 22 12.16 -7.20 -12.44
N MET A 23 11.82 -6.68 -11.27
CA MET A 23 10.96 -7.38 -10.31
C MET A 23 9.55 -7.58 -10.85
N LEU A 24 8.98 -6.59 -11.52
CA LEU A 24 7.68 -6.72 -12.19
C LEU A 24 7.74 -7.72 -13.35
N ALA A 25 8.83 -7.72 -14.13
CA ALA A 25 9.02 -8.71 -15.21
C ALA A 25 9.11 -10.14 -14.65
N VAL A 26 9.85 -10.37 -13.55
CA VAL A 26 9.89 -11.67 -12.86
C VAL A 26 8.49 -12.06 -12.37
N ASP A 27 7.75 -11.13 -11.78
CA ASP A 27 6.40 -11.37 -11.26
C ASP A 27 5.42 -11.75 -12.38
N MET A 28 5.50 -11.07 -13.53
CA MET A 28 4.69 -11.38 -14.71
C MET A 28 5.10 -12.71 -15.35
N PHE A 29 6.41 -12.99 -15.47
CA PHE A 29 6.90 -14.25 -16.03
C PHE A 29 6.47 -15.45 -15.18
N MET A 30 6.51 -15.33 -13.85
CA MET A 30 6.02 -16.37 -12.95
C MET A 30 4.50 -16.54 -13.02
N LEU A 31 3.75 -15.49 -13.39
CA LEU A 31 2.34 -15.57 -13.64
C LEU A 31 2.03 -16.48 -14.83
N ASP A 32 2.73 -16.26 -15.96
CA ASP A 32 2.53 -17.00 -17.20
C ASP A 32 2.92 -18.48 -17.07
N ARG A 33 4.03 -18.77 -16.37
CA ARG A 33 4.56 -20.13 -16.26
C ARG A 33 3.73 -21.06 -15.39
N ASN A 34 3.08 -20.53 -14.34
CA ASN A 34 2.30 -21.33 -13.38
C ASN A 34 0.81 -21.43 -13.75
N GLY A 35 0.35 -20.76 -14.80
CA GLY A 35 -1.04 -20.74 -15.23
C GLY A 35 -2.04 -20.33 -14.12
N ALA A 36 -3.28 -20.78 -14.24
CA ALA A 36 -4.37 -20.55 -13.28
C ALA A 36 -4.32 -21.52 -12.09
N GLN A 37 -3.14 -21.64 -11.41
CA GLN A 37 -3.02 -22.49 -10.22
C GLN A 37 -3.25 -21.69 -8.93
N LYS A 38 -3.87 -22.35 -7.94
CA LYS A 38 -4.02 -21.78 -6.59
C LYS A 38 -2.66 -21.62 -5.94
N VAL A 39 -2.38 -20.40 -5.44
CA VAL A 39 -1.17 -20.14 -4.65
C VAL A 39 -1.31 -20.82 -3.29
N SER A 40 -0.34 -21.63 -2.91
CA SER A 40 -0.36 -22.27 -1.58
C SER A 40 0.05 -21.28 -0.49
N ALA A 41 -0.50 -21.46 0.73
CA ALA A 41 -0.12 -20.61 1.88
C ALA A 41 1.40 -20.63 2.16
N LYS A 42 2.06 -21.79 1.93
CA LYS A 42 3.52 -21.93 2.07
C LYS A 42 4.26 -21.07 1.04
N GLU A 43 3.82 -21.09 -0.22
CA GLU A 43 4.39 -20.28 -1.29
C GLU A 43 4.20 -18.79 -0.99
N ALA A 44 3.00 -18.39 -0.58
CA ALA A 44 2.68 -17.02 -0.19
C ALA A 44 3.56 -16.54 0.98
N LEU A 45 3.81 -17.39 1.98
CA LEU A 45 4.69 -17.08 3.10
C LEU A 45 6.14 -16.88 2.65
N ILE A 46 6.67 -17.79 1.81
CA ILE A 46 8.04 -17.68 1.28
C ILE A 46 8.21 -16.38 0.50
N TRP A 47 7.29 -16.06 -0.41
CA TRP A 47 7.36 -14.83 -1.19
C TRP A 47 7.19 -13.57 -0.33
N SER A 48 6.33 -13.60 0.68
CA SER A 48 6.21 -12.49 1.64
C SER A 48 7.52 -12.25 2.39
N PHE A 49 8.20 -13.33 2.79
CA PHE A 49 9.51 -13.24 3.44
C PHE A 49 10.60 -12.74 2.48
N VAL A 50 10.62 -13.21 1.23
CA VAL A 50 11.56 -12.75 0.20
C VAL A 50 11.42 -11.24 -0.02
N TRP A 51 10.19 -10.73 -0.19
CA TRP A 51 9.94 -9.31 -0.37
C TRP A 51 10.35 -8.48 0.85
N PHE A 52 10.08 -8.99 2.05
CA PHE A 52 10.53 -8.36 3.30
C PHE A 52 12.06 -8.32 3.38
N ALA A 53 12.74 -9.43 3.11
CA ALA A 53 14.19 -9.53 3.13
C ALA A 53 14.84 -8.57 2.10
N MET A 54 14.26 -8.45 0.90
CA MET A 54 14.73 -7.51 -0.13
C MET A 54 14.57 -6.05 0.31
N ALA A 55 13.47 -5.69 0.96
CA ALA A 55 13.28 -4.36 1.52
C ALA A 55 14.32 -4.06 2.62
N MET A 56 14.60 -5.01 3.51
CA MET A 56 15.63 -4.87 4.55
C MET A 56 17.04 -4.78 3.96
N LEU A 57 17.34 -5.59 2.93
CA LEU A 57 18.62 -5.55 2.21
C LEU A 57 18.83 -4.19 1.54
N PHE A 58 17.80 -3.65 0.89
CA PHE A 58 17.87 -2.30 0.31
C PHE A 58 18.15 -1.24 1.38
N GLY A 59 17.47 -1.30 2.53
CA GLY A 59 17.74 -0.42 3.67
C GLY A 59 19.18 -0.52 4.16
N ALA A 60 19.74 -1.74 4.26
CA ALA A 60 21.13 -1.96 4.68
C ALA A 60 22.14 -1.42 3.66
N VAL A 61 21.89 -1.63 2.35
CA VAL A 61 22.71 -1.08 1.26
C VAL A 61 22.67 0.45 1.26
N LEU A 62 21.48 1.03 1.39
CA LEU A 62 21.29 2.48 1.47
C LEU A 62 22.05 3.06 2.67
N TRP A 63 21.95 2.41 3.83
CA TRP A 63 22.66 2.80 5.03
C TRP A 63 24.18 2.78 4.82
N GLY A 64 24.74 1.68 4.32
CA GLY A 64 26.17 1.55 4.08
C GLY A 64 26.69 2.58 3.07
N TRP A 65 25.91 2.86 2.02
CA TRP A 65 26.29 3.89 1.05
C TRP A 65 26.27 5.29 1.66
N LEU A 66 25.25 5.63 2.44
CA LEU A 66 25.14 6.92 3.12
C LEU A 66 26.19 7.10 4.21
N ASP A 67 26.53 6.05 4.96
CA ASP A 67 27.59 6.08 5.97
C ASP A 67 28.94 6.49 5.37
N HIS A 68 29.25 5.98 4.15
CA HIS A 68 30.46 6.34 3.42
C HIS A 68 30.44 7.72 2.76
N THR A 69 29.27 8.19 2.31
CA THR A 69 29.17 9.40 1.49
C THR A 69 28.69 10.64 2.22
N ALA A 70 27.82 10.49 3.19
CA ALA A 70 27.18 11.58 3.92
C ALA A 70 27.41 11.55 5.45
N GLY A 71 27.98 10.46 5.95
CA GLY A 71 28.28 10.25 7.38
C GLY A 71 27.19 9.52 8.14
N ARG A 72 27.59 8.96 9.29
CA ARG A 72 26.79 8.06 10.13
C ARG A 72 25.46 8.65 10.58
N GLU A 73 25.41 9.88 11.01
CA GLU A 73 24.20 10.52 11.53
C GLU A 73 23.12 10.64 10.45
N ILE A 74 23.51 11.00 9.22
CA ILE A 74 22.60 11.07 8.07
C ILE A 74 22.15 9.67 7.68
N ALA A 75 23.06 8.69 7.64
CA ALA A 75 22.75 7.31 7.31
C ALA A 75 21.70 6.73 8.27
N ASP A 76 21.92 6.89 9.59
CA ASP A 76 21.01 6.40 10.62
C ASP A 76 19.62 7.05 10.51
N THR A 77 19.58 8.38 10.30
CA THR A 77 18.31 9.11 10.14
C THR A 77 17.55 8.64 8.92
N LYS A 78 18.21 8.57 7.75
CA LYS A 78 17.56 8.23 6.47
C LYS A 78 17.08 6.79 6.42
N VAL A 79 17.81 5.85 7.01
CA VAL A 79 17.36 4.46 7.11
C VAL A 79 16.21 4.31 8.09
N MET A 80 16.19 5.03 9.21
CA MET A 80 15.04 5.06 10.11
C MET A 80 13.80 5.65 9.43
N GLU A 81 13.94 6.70 8.62
CA GLU A 81 12.87 7.26 7.80
C GLU A 81 12.33 6.21 6.81
N TYR A 82 13.23 5.53 6.09
CA TYR A 82 12.88 4.45 5.15
C TYR A 82 12.13 3.31 5.83
N LEU A 83 12.67 2.78 6.94
CA LEU A 83 12.04 1.67 7.67
C LEU A 83 10.67 2.06 8.24
N THR A 84 10.56 3.28 8.78
CA THR A 84 9.28 3.79 9.30
C THR A 84 8.25 3.91 8.17
N GLY A 85 8.64 4.49 7.03
CA GLY A 85 7.79 4.60 5.85
C GLY A 85 7.38 3.23 5.31
N TYR A 86 8.31 2.29 5.21
CA TYR A 86 8.05 0.91 4.78
C TYR A 86 7.05 0.19 5.69
N LEU A 87 7.26 0.25 7.03
CA LEU A 87 6.38 -0.41 8.00
C LEU A 87 4.99 0.22 8.02
N LEU A 88 4.92 1.55 7.96
CA LEU A 88 3.66 2.27 7.91
C LEU A 88 2.89 1.89 6.66
N GLU A 89 3.50 1.98 5.48
CA GLU A 89 2.86 1.61 4.23
C GLU A 89 2.48 0.13 4.19
N LYS A 90 3.35 -0.76 4.67
CA LYS A 90 3.07 -2.19 4.74
C LYS A 90 1.84 -2.50 5.60
N THR A 91 1.65 -1.74 6.68
CA THR A 91 0.51 -1.90 7.58
C THR A 91 -0.77 -1.34 6.96
N LEU A 92 -0.70 -0.16 6.31
CA LEU A 92 -1.81 0.39 5.56
C LEU A 92 -2.23 -0.55 4.41
N ALA A 93 -1.25 -1.15 3.74
CA ALA A 93 -1.49 -2.14 2.69
C ALA A 93 -2.21 -3.40 3.19
N MET A 94 -2.08 -3.79 4.47
CA MET A 94 -2.86 -4.89 5.04
C MET A 94 -4.36 -4.57 5.09
N ASP A 95 -4.73 -3.32 5.38
CA ASP A 95 -6.14 -2.88 5.36
C ASP A 95 -6.71 -2.91 3.93
N ASN A 96 -5.90 -2.57 2.92
CA ASN A 96 -6.28 -2.69 1.52
C ASN A 96 -6.64 -4.13 1.12
N ILE A 97 -5.98 -5.14 1.72
CA ILE A 97 -6.26 -6.55 1.45
C ILE A 97 -7.69 -6.90 1.84
N PHE A 98 -8.23 -6.38 2.96
CA PHE A 98 -9.62 -6.64 3.34
C PHE A 98 -10.61 -6.14 2.29
N VAL A 99 -10.35 -4.96 1.72
CA VAL A 99 -11.17 -4.42 0.64
C VAL A 99 -11.06 -5.26 -0.63
N PHE A 100 -9.87 -5.76 -0.96
CA PHE A 100 -9.68 -6.66 -2.10
C PHE A 100 -10.45 -7.98 -1.92
N VAL A 101 -10.36 -8.59 -0.73
CA VAL A 101 -11.14 -9.80 -0.38
C VAL A 101 -12.64 -9.55 -0.55
N MET A 102 -13.13 -8.41 -0.06
CA MET A 102 -14.53 -8.03 -0.17
C MET A 102 -14.96 -7.81 -1.64
N ILE A 103 -14.13 -7.14 -2.46
CA ILE A 103 -14.40 -6.94 -3.88
C ILE A 103 -14.43 -8.30 -4.61
N PHE A 104 -13.44 -9.16 -4.39
CA PHE A 104 -13.40 -10.48 -5.01
C PHE A 104 -14.58 -11.36 -4.60
N SER A 105 -14.99 -11.31 -3.34
CA SER A 105 -16.17 -12.04 -2.84
C SER A 105 -17.46 -11.52 -3.45
N TYR A 106 -17.64 -10.20 -3.52
CA TYR A 106 -18.83 -9.57 -4.08
C TYR A 106 -19.04 -9.92 -5.57
N PHE A 107 -17.96 -10.00 -6.34
CA PHE A 107 -17.99 -10.36 -7.75
C PHE A 107 -17.84 -11.86 -7.98
N ALA A 108 -17.73 -12.67 -6.92
CA ALA A 108 -17.49 -14.11 -7.00
C ALA A 108 -16.31 -14.46 -7.94
N VAL A 109 -15.20 -13.71 -7.81
CA VAL A 109 -14.01 -13.88 -8.68
C VAL A 109 -13.36 -15.23 -8.39
N PRO A 110 -13.25 -16.15 -9.39
CA PRO A 110 -12.56 -17.42 -9.20
C PRO A 110 -11.12 -17.20 -8.73
N LEU A 111 -10.66 -18.03 -7.79
CA LEU A 111 -9.31 -17.92 -7.18
C LEU A 111 -8.19 -17.90 -8.22
N GLU A 112 -8.36 -18.62 -9.32
CA GLU A 112 -7.44 -18.69 -10.45
C GLU A 112 -7.27 -17.34 -11.17
N PHE A 113 -8.29 -16.48 -11.19
CA PHE A 113 -8.25 -15.18 -11.86
C PHE A 113 -7.77 -14.05 -10.93
N GLN A 114 -7.89 -14.24 -9.60
CA GLN A 114 -7.48 -13.23 -8.61
C GLN A 114 -5.99 -12.89 -8.75
N LYS A 115 -5.13 -13.90 -8.99
CA LYS A 115 -3.69 -13.72 -9.19
C LYS A 115 -3.41 -12.73 -10.33
N ARG A 116 -4.11 -12.87 -11.47
CA ARG A 116 -3.93 -11.99 -12.62
C ARG A 116 -4.38 -10.56 -12.33
N ILE A 117 -5.54 -10.40 -11.71
CA ILE A 117 -6.05 -9.08 -11.32
C ILE A 117 -5.07 -8.39 -10.37
N LEU A 118 -4.51 -9.11 -9.38
CA LEU A 118 -3.57 -8.56 -8.42
C LEU A 118 -2.24 -8.14 -9.06
N VAL A 119 -1.74 -8.85 -10.08
CA VAL A 119 -0.52 -8.44 -10.80
C VAL A 119 -0.73 -7.13 -11.54
N TYR A 120 -1.84 -7.01 -12.27
CA TYR A 120 -2.17 -5.75 -12.97
C TYR A 120 -2.50 -4.63 -11.98
N GLY A 121 -3.16 -4.95 -10.85
CA GLY A 121 -3.42 -4.02 -9.77
C GLY A 121 -2.13 -3.49 -9.13
N VAL A 122 -1.14 -4.35 -8.85
CA VAL A 122 0.18 -3.89 -8.37
C VAL A 122 0.87 -2.98 -9.36
N LEU A 123 0.79 -3.28 -10.66
CA LEU A 123 1.37 -2.43 -11.71
C LEU A 123 0.70 -1.05 -11.75
N GLY A 124 -0.62 -1.01 -11.74
CA GLY A 124 -1.38 0.24 -11.68
C GLY A 124 -1.12 1.03 -10.41
N ALA A 125 -1.11 0.36 -9.25
CA ALA A 125 -0.78 0.96 -7.96
C ALA A 125 0.61 1.62 -7.96
N ILE A 126 1.64 1.00 -8.53
CA ILE A 126 2.99 1.58 -8.64
C ILE A 126 2.94 2.88 -9.46
N ILE A 127 2.27 2.87 -10.62
CA ILE A 127 2.17 4.05 -11.50
C ILE A 127 1.41 5.18 -10.80
N LEU A 128 0.25 4.87 -10.22
CA LEU A 128 -0.60 5.85 -9.54
C LEU A 128 0.11 6.45 -8.33
N ARG A 129 0.77 5.64 -7.51
CA ARG A 129 1.53 6.12 -6.34
C ARG A 129 2.75 6.94 -6.74
N ALA A 130 3.49 6.53 -7.79
CA ALA A 130 4.57 7.35 -8.32
C ALA A 130 4.08 8.75 -8.69
N LEU A 131 2.96 8.84 -9.40
CA LEU A 131 2.34 10.11 -9.79
C LEU A 131 1.90 10.93 -8.57
N MET A 132 1.25 10.29 -7.59
CA MET A 132 0.77 10.97 -6.39
C MET A 132 1.92 11.42 -5.47
N ILE A 133 3.01 10.66 -5.37
CA ILE A 133 4.20 11.04 -4.60
C ILE A 133 4.87 12.26 -5.24
N VAL A 134 5.04 12.27 -6.57
CA VAL A 134 5.59 13.42 -7.29
C VAL A 134 4.72 14.65 -7.08
N LEU A 135 3.40 14.50 -7.21
CA LEU A 135 2.44 15.60 -6.99
C LEU A 135 2.47 16.08 -5.54
N GLY A 136 2.49 15.17 -4.57
CA GLY A 136 2.56 15.49 -3.13
C GLY A 136 3.86 16.20 -2.77
N ALA A 137 5.01 15.71 -3.27
CA ALA A 137 6.30 16.35 -3.09
C ALA A 137 6.32 17.76 -3.68
N TRP A 138 5.79 17.94 -4.89
CA TRP A 138 5.67 19.23 -5.52
C TRP A 138 4.78 20.19 -4.73
N LEU A 139 3.61 19.74 -4.26
CA LEU A 139 2.70 20.54 -3.43
C LEU A 139 3.37 21.01 -2.14
N ILE A 140 4.06 20.12 -1.44
CA ILE A 140 4.76 20.45 -0.18
C ILE A 140 5.90 21.43 -0.43
N ALA A 141 6.64 21.28 -1.54
CA ALA A 141 7.72 22.19 -1.92
C ALA A 141 7.23 23.60 -2.21
N GLN A 142 6.05 23.74 -2.84
CA GLN A 142 5.47 25.04 -3.19
C GLN A 142 4.71 25.67 -2.00
N PHE A 143 4.03 24.85 -1.19
CA PHE A 143 3.07 25.30 -0.19
C PHE A 143 3.29 24.56 1.15
N HIS A 144 4.10 25.10 2.04
CA HIS A 144 4.36 24.51 3.37
C HIS A 144 3.09 24.27 4.19
N TRP A 145 2.06 25.12 4.03
CA TRP A 145 0.78 24.94 4.74
C TRP A 145 0.03 23.64 4.36
N VAL A 146 0.37 23.02 3.23
CA VAL A 146 -0.20 21.74 2.81
C VAL A 146 0.07 20.64 3.83
N LEU A 147 1.21 20.68 4.54
CA LEU A 147 1.52 19.74 5.62
C LEU A 147 0.46 19.77 6.73
N TYR A 148 -0.05 20.96 7.08
CA TYR A 148 -1.11 21.09 8.09
C TYR A 148 -2.45 20.55 7.58
N VAL A 149 -2.77 20.77 6.30
CA VAL A 149 -3.95 20.17 5.66
C VAL A 149 -3.85 18.65 5.68
N PHE A 150 -2.69 18.10 5.33
CA PHE A 150 -2.45 16.65 5.40
C PHE A 150 -2.56 16.14 6.84
N GLY A 151 -1.97 16.83 7.82
CA GLY A 151 -2.08 16.47 9.22
C GLY A 151 -3.52 16.46 9.73
N ALA A 152 -4.30 17.49 9.42
CA ALA A 152 -5.71 17.56 9.76
C ALA A 152 -6.52 16.45 9.08
N PHE A 153 -6.26 16.20 7.79
CA PHE A 153 -6.90 15.13 7.03
C PHE A 153 -6.63 13.75 7.66
N LEU A 154 -5.37 13.43 7.98
CA LEU A 154 -5.00 12.17 8.64
C LEU A 154 -5.66 12.01 10.01
N LEU A 155 -5.68 13.09 10.80
CA LEU A 155 -6.32 13.07 12.12
C LEU A 155 -7.83 12.78 12.00
N VAL A 156 -8.52 13.47 11.10
CA VAL A 156 -9.96 13.26 10.84
C VAL A 156 -10.21 11.85 10.30
N THR A 157 -9.39 11.37 9.37
CA THR A 157 -9.48 10.00 8.81
C THR A 157 -9.27 8.96 9.90
N GLY A 158 -8.25 9.13 10.75
CA GLY A 158 -7.98 8.23 11.89
C GLY A 158 -9.15 8.20 12.88
N ILE A 159 -9.71 9.35 13.26
CA ILE A 159 -10.89 9.42 14.12
C ILE A 159 -12.09 8.72 13.47
N LYS A 160 -12.37 9.03 12.20
CA LYS A 160 -13.47 8.41 11.45
C LYS A 160 -13.28 6.89 11.38
N MET A 161 -12.10 6.42 11.06
CA MET A 161 -11.77 5.00 10.99
C MET A 161 -11.94 4.32 12.36
N PHE A 162 -11.54 4.96 13.45
CA PHE A 162 -11.72 4.43 14.80
C PHE A 162 -13.19 4.31 15.20
N VAL A 163 -14.00 5.34 14.93
CA VAL A 163 -15.43 5.37 15.29
C VAL A 163 -16.26 4.42 14.44
N PHE A 164 -15.97 4.33 13.13
CA PHE A 164 -16.74 3.53 12.18
C PHE A 164 -16.10 2.18 11.82
N ALA A 165 -15.13 1.71 12.59
CA ALA A 165 -14.37 0.49 12.32
C ALA A 165 -15.22 -0.79 12.17
N GLY A 166 -16.48 -0.79 12.62
CA GLY A 166 -17.42 -1.92 12.51
C GLY A 166 -18.33 -1.91 11.27
N HIS A 167 -18.28 -0.87 10.44
CA HIS A 167 -19.14 -0.74 9.27
C HIS A 167 -18.39 -1.20 8.01
N GLU A 168 -18.92 -2.23 7.37
CA GLU A 168 -18.43 -2.67 6.06
C GLU A 168 -19.02 -1.79 4.95
N PRO A 169 -18.20 -1.34 3.99
CA PRO A 169 -18.70 -0.56 2.87
C PRO A 169 -19.62 -1.38 1.97
N ASP A 170 -20.82 -0.86 1.70
CA ASP A 170 -21.78 -1.47 0.77
C ASP A 170 -21.34 -1.23 -0.68
N LEU A 171 -20.73 -2.23 -1.32
CA LEU A 171 -20.27 -2.15 -2.70
C LEU A 171 -21.41 -1.89 -3.70
N ALA A 172 -22.64 -2.33 -3.41
CA ALA A 172 -23.78 -2.09 -4.30
C ALA A 172 -24.12 -0.59 -4.41
N LYS A 173 -23.79 0.20 -3.37
CA LYS A 173 -23.98 1.65 -3.35
C LYS A 173 -22.78 2.43 -3.92
N ASN A 174 -21.68 1.77 -4.24
CA ASN A 174 -20.47 2.43 -4.75
C ASN A 174 -20.76 3.27 -6.01
N PRO A 175 -20.51 4.58 -6.00
CA PRO A 175 -20.80 5.47 -7.12
C PRO A 175 -19.97 5.14 -8.36
N LEU A 176 -18.73 4.69 -8.19
CA LEU A 176 -17.87 4.28 -9.31
C LEU A 176 -18.46 3.06 -10.02
N LEU A 177 -18.89 2.04 -9.26
CA LEU A 177 -19.50 0.84 -9.82
C LEU A 177 -20.73 1.18 -10.67
N LYS A 178 -21.59 2.10 -10.16
CA LYS A 178 -22.76 2.57 -10.89
C LYS A 178 -22.36 3.34 -12.15
N TRP A 179 -21.35 4.19 -12.06
CA TRP A 179 -20.86 4.99 -13.18
C TRP A 179 -20.26 4.11 -14.27
N VAL A 180 -19.40 3.14 -13.93
CA VAL A 180 -18.77 2.21 -14.88
C VAL A 180 -19.83 1.37 -15.58
N LYS A 181 -20.79 0.78 -14.85
CA LYS A 181 -21.90 -0.01 -15.43
C LYS A 181 -22.80 0.81 -16.36
N LYS A 182 -22.92 2.12 -16.13
CA LYS A 182 -23.72 3.00 -16.99
C LYS A 182 -23.01 3.38 -18.28
N HIS A 183 -21.67 3.55 -18.25
CA HIS A 183 -20.91 4.11 -19.36
C HIS A 183 -20.15 3.05 -20.17
N MET A 184 -19.98 1.85 -19.64
CA MET A 184 -19.22 0.78 -20.27
C MET A 184 -20.10 -0.44 -20.53
N ARG A 185 -19.86 -1.10 -21.66
CA ARG A 185 -20.53 -2.37 -22.01
C ARG A 185 -19.82 -3.50 -21.28
N ILE A 186 -20.46 -4.05 -20.26
CA ILE A 186 -19.90 -5.11 -19.43
C ILE A 186 -20.68 -6.39 -19.67
N THR A 187 -19.96 -7.50 -19.86
CA THR A 187 -20.56 -8.84 -19.93
C THR A 187 -21.02 -9.28 -18.54
N ASN A 188 -22.06 -10.12 -18.49
CA ASN A 188 -22.52 -10.69 -17.22
C ASN A 188 -21.65 -11.86 -16.75
N GLU A 189 -20.89 -12.49 -17.65
CA GLU A 189 -20.12 -13.70 -17.40
C GLU A 189 -18.62 -13.45 -17.53
N TYR A 190 -17.85 -14.27 -16.82
CA TYR A 190 -16.41 -14.35 -16.99
C TYR A 190 -16.07 -15.06 -18.30
N HIS A 191 -15.14 -14.50 -19.07
CA HIS A 191 -14.64 -15.09 -20.31
C HIS A 191 -13.17 -15.54 -20.13
N GLY A 192 -12.97 -16.55 -19.27
CA GLY A 192 -11.66 -16.94 -18.80
C GLY A 192 -10.99 -15.78 -18.08
N ASP A 193 -9.71 -15.59 -18.28
CA ASP A 193 -8.88 -14.56 -17.67
C ASP A 193 -8.80 -13.25 -18.47
N LYS A 194 -9.69 -13.04 -19.44
CA LYS A 194 -9.70 -11.86 -20.32
C LYS A 194 -10.38 -10.67 -19.66
N PHE A 195 -9.78 -9.48 -19.79
CA PHE A 195 -10.37 -8.22 -19.34
C PHE A 195 -11.39 -7.63 -20.32
N TRP A 196 -11.31 -7.99 -21.61
CA TRP A 196 -12.27 -7.61 -22.65
C TRP A 196 -12.36 -8.70 -23.71
N ILE A 197 -13.48 -8.71 -24.43
CA ILE A 197 -13.74 -9.54 -25.60
C ILE A 197 -14.24 -8.69 -26.76
N MET A 198 -14.12 -9.22 -27.97
CA MET A 198 -14.77 -8.65 -29.16
C MET A 198 -15.95 -9.51 -29.50
N ASP A 199 -17.17 -8.94 -29.49
CA ASP A 199 -18.38 -9.59 -29.96
C ASP A 199 -19.00 -8.73 -31.05
N LYS A 200 -19.24 -9.33 -32.24
CA LYS A 200 -19.80 -8.68 -33.44
C LYS A 200 -19.13 -7.33 -33.78
N GLY A 201 -17.79 -7.25 -33.64
CA GLY A 201 -17.03 -6.04 -33.93
C GLY A 201 -17.07 -4.96 -32.83
N VAL A 202 -17.73 -5.23 -31.71
CA VAL A 202 -17.85 -4.32 -30.58
C VAL A 202 -17.03 -4.86 -29.38
N ARG A 203 -16.30 -3.96 -28.70
CA ARG A 203 -15.56 -4.31 -27.50
C ARG A 203 -16.48 -4.34 -26.29
N TRP A 204 -16.47 -5.47 -25.59
CA TRP A 204 -17.16 -5.69 -24.34
C TRP A 204 -16.12 -5.92 -23.24
N PHE A 205 -16.29 -5.26 -22.11
CA PHE A 205 -15.46 -5.50 -20.93
C PHE A 205 -16.02 -6.64 -20.09
N THR A 206 -15.15 -7.39 -19.43
CA THR A 206 -15.57 -8.50 -18.58
C THR A 206 -15.67 -8.05 -17.11
N PRO A 207 -16.28 -8.85 -16.22
CA PRO A 207 -16.25 -8.58 -14.78
C PRO A 207 -14.85 -8.45 -14.22
N MET A 208 -13.83 -9.13 -14.80
CA MET A 208 -12.43 -8.97 -14.40
C MET A 208 -11.91 -7.53 -14.56
N PHE A 209 -12.29 -6.87 -15.67
CA PHE A 209 -11.92 -5.47 -15.87
C PHE A 209 -12.58 -4.56 -14.83
N LEU A 210 -13.85 -4.79 -14.53
CA LEU A 210 -14.58 -4.03 -13.52
C LEU A 210 -13.96 -4.17 -12.14
N VAL A 211 -13.58 -5.39 -11.76
CA VAL A 211 -12.90 -5.67 -10.50
C VAL A 211 -11.54 -4.96 -10.44
N LEU A 212 -10.75 -5.01 -11.54
CA LEU A 212 -9.48 -4.30 -11.60
C LEU A 212 -9.67 -2.79 -11.40
N VAL A 213 -10.64 -2.16 -12.08
CA VAL A 213 -10.94 -0.74 -11.92
C VAL A 213 -11.32 -0.39 -10.47
N LEU A 214 -12.08 -1.24 -9.81
CA LEU A 214 -12.45 -1.03 -8.40
C LEU A 214 -11.26 -1.15 -7.46
N ILE A 215 -10.35 -2.10 -7.71
CA ILE A 215 -9.11 -2.26 -6.94
C ILE A 215 -8.21 -1.04 -7.11
N GLU A 216 -7.98 -0.58 -8.35
CA GLU A 216 -7.18 0.62 -8.63
C GLU A 216 -7.77 1.87 -7.99
N PHE A 217 -9.09 2.03 -8.09
CA PHE A 217 -9.76 3.16 -7.44
C PHE A 217 -9.67 3.11 -5.92
N SER A 218 -9.76 1.93 -5.33
CA SER A 218 -9.56 1.75 -3.89
C SER A 218 -8.12 2.10 -3.49
N ASP A 219 -7.12 1.70 -4.31
CA ASP A 219 -5.72 2.05 -4.02
C ASP A 219 -5.48 3.56 -4.09
N VAL A 220 -6.13 4.28 -5.02
CA VAL A 220 -6.08 5.76 -5.04
C VAL A 220 -6.63 6.35 -3.75
N ILE A 221 -7.77 5.86 -3.26
CA ILE A 221 -8.37 6.33 -1.99
C ILE A 221 -7.39 6.09 -0.83
N PHE A 222 -6.80 4.90 -0.75
CA PHE A 222 -5.84 4.56 0.31
C PHE A 222 -4.54 5.35 0.19
N ALA A 223 -4.09 5.64 -1.04
CA ALA A 223 -2.92 6.48 -1.26
C ALA A 223 -3.13 7.94 -0.79
N MET A 224 -4.38 8.43 -0.76
CA MET A 224 -4.69 9.75 -0.19
C MET A 224 -4.41 9.81 1.32
N ASP A 225 -4.48 8.69 2.03
CA ASP A 225 -4.13 8.60 3.46
C ASP A 225 -2.64 8.27 3.65
N SER A 226 -2.09 7.32 2.89
CA SER A 226 -0.74 6.79 3.10
C SER A 226 0.35 7.78 2.66
N ILE A 227 0.17 8.49 1.56
CA ILE A 227 1.18 9.42 1.05
C ILE A 227 1.40 10.61 2.01
N PRO A 228 0.38 11.32 2.50
CA PRO A 228 0.56 12.30 3.56
C PRO A 228 1.22 11.74 4.81
N ALA A 229 0.86 10.50 5.21
CA ALA A 229 1.43 9.86 6.38
C ALA A 229 2.95 9.62 6.27
N ILE A 230 3.44 9.24 5.08
CA ILE A 230 4.87 9.10 4.81
C ILE A 230 5.57 10.46 4.76
N PHE A 231 4.95 11.49 4.17
CA PHE A 231 5.49 12.86 4.19
C PHE A 231 5.58 13.46 5.59
N ALA A 232 4.81 12.97 6.56
CA ALA A 232 4.97 13.31 7.97
C ALA A 232 6.25 12.72 8.60
N ILE A 233 6.82 11.68 8.00
CA ILE A 233 8.04 11.02 8.45
C ILE A 233 9.27 11.65 7.80
N THR A 234 9.23 11.85 6.49
CA THR A 234 10.33 12.38 5.68
C THR A 234 9.82 13.20 4.51
N ASN A 235 10.53 14.28 4.20
CA ASN A 235 10.27 15.09 2.99
C ASN A 235 11.17 14.67 1.81
N ASP A 236 11.98 13.63 1.95
CA ASP A 236 12.85 13.13 0.90
C ASP A 236 12.06 12.26 -0.10
N PRO A 237 11.85 12.72 -1.35
CA PRO A 237 11.02 11.99 -2.32
C PRO A 237 11.57 10.59 -2.65
N PHE A 238 12.89 10.39 -2.59
CA PHE A 238 13.50 9.10 -2.86
C PHE A 238 13.17 8.09 -1.77
N ILE A 239 13.24 8.50 -0.49
CA ILE A 239 12.85 7.68 0.65
C ILE A 239 11.35 7.36 0.58
N VAL A 240 10.50 8.38 0.34
CA VAL A 240 9.04 8.19 0.20
C VAL A 240 8.74 7.18 -0.89
N PHE A 241 9.35 7.31 -2.06
CA PHE A 241 9.10 6.46 -3.20
C PHE A 241 9.58 5.03 -2.97
N THR A 242 10.83 4.86 -2.53
CA THR A 242 11.42 3.52 -2.36
C THR A 242 10.73 2.72 -1.26
N SER A 243 10.44 3.32 -0.10
CA SER A 243 9.70 2.66 0.98
C SER A 243 8.31 2.21 0.56
N ASN A 244 7.60 3.06 -0.20
CA ASN A 244 6.27 2.79 -0.72
C ASN A 244 6.28 1.64 -1.72
N ILE A 245 7.17 1.68 -2.72
CA ILE A 245 7.26 0.65 -3.75
C ILE A 245 7.62 -0.72 -3.17
N PHE A 246 8.58 -0.79 -2.25
CA PHE A 246 8.90 -2.07 -1.59
C PHE A 246 7.72 -2.64 -0.80
N ALA A 247 6.91 -1.79 -0.17
CA ALA A 247 5.72 -2.24 0.55
C ALA A 247 4.67 -2.84 -0.40
N ILE A 248 4.48 -2.23 -1.59
CA ILE A 248 3.51 -2.68 -2.60
C ILE A 248 3.96 -3.95 -3.31
N LEU A 249 5.24 -4.07 -3.67
CA LEU A 249 5.76 -5.25 -4.38
C LEU A 249 5.45 -6.57 -3.66
N GLY A 250 5.42 -6.57 -2.33
CA GLY A 250 5.01 -7.75 -1.55
C GLY A 250 3.51 -7.91 -1.31
N LEU A 251 2.65 -6.99 -1.83
CA LEU A 251 1.21 -6.98 -1.52
C LEU A 251 0.50 -8.24 -2.02
N ARG A 252 0.84 -8.72 -3.22
CA ARG A 252 0.24 -9.93 -3.80
C ARG A 252 0.49 -11.17 -2.94
N ALA A 253 1.73 -11.39 -2.53
CA ALA A 253 2.06 -12.52 -1.66
C ALA A 253 1.34 -12.40 -0.31
N LEU A 254 1.30 -11.19 0.23
CA LEU A 254 0.61 -10.90 1.47
C LEU A 254 -0.91 -11.10 1.35
N TYR A 255 -1.51 -10.80 0.19
CA TYR A 255 -2.92 -11.06 -0.07
C TYR A 255 -3.25 -12.55 0.09
N PHE A 256 -2.53 -13.45 -0.60
CA PHE A 256 -2.78 -14.89 -0.51
C PHE A 256 -2.50 -15.46 0.88
N LEU A 257 -1.60 -14.83 1.64
CA LEU A 257 -1.33 -15.22 3.02
C LEU A 257 -2.44 -14.77 3.98
N LEU A 258 -2.98 -13.57 3.79
CA LEU A 258 -3.94 -12.95 4.72
C LEU A 258 -5.40 -13.15 4.34
N ALA A 259 -5.72 -13.49 3.07
CA ALA A 259 -7.11 -13.65 2.63
C ALA A 259 -7.88 -14.67 3.48
N ASP A 260 -7.24 -15.81 3.85
CA ASP A 260 -7.82 -16.82 4.71
C ASP A 260 -7.79 -16.42 6.22
N MET A 261 -7.00 -15.41 6.57
CA MET A 261 -6.81 -14.96 7.95
C MET A 261 -7.43 -13.60 8.24
N ALA A 262 -8.11 -13.00 7.26
CA ALA A 262 -8.64 -11.64 7.35
C ALA A 262 -9.49 -11.41 8.60
N GLU A 263 -10.35 -12.37 8.95
CA GLU A 263 -11.19 -12.31 10.14
C GLU A 263 -10.40 -12.35 11.46
N ARG A 264 -9.18 -12.91 11.46
CA ARG A 264 -8.34 -13.02 12.66
C ARG A 264 -7.69 -11.71 13.06
N PHE A 265 -7.49 -10.77 12.12
CA PHE A 265 -6.84 -9.49 12.35
C PHE A 265 -7.81 -8.31 12.47
N HIS A 266 -9.03 -8.56 12.94
CA HIS A 266 -10.10 -7.57 13.01
C HIS A 266 -9.79 -6.33 13.87
N LEU A 267 -8.83 -6.42 14.82
CA LEU A 267 -8.41 -5.27 15.63
C LEU A 267 -7.30 -4.43 14.96
N LEU A 268 -6.70 -4.90 13.86
CA LEU A 268 -5.63 -4.18 13.17
C LEU A 268 -6.12 -2.80 12.66
N LYS A 269 -7.37 -2.71 12.21
CA LYS A 269 -7.99 -1.44 11.78
C LYS A 269 -8.03 -0.38 12.88
N PHE A 270 -8.20 -0.77 14.14
CA PHE A 270 -8.13 0.17 15.27
C PHE A 270 -6.70 0.64 15.53
N GLY A 271 -5.71 -0.27 15.45
CA GLY A 271 -4.30 0.09 15.53
C GLY A 271 -3.88 1.07 14.44
N LEU A 272 -4.33 0.82 13.21
CA LEU A 272 -4.08 1.71 12.08
C LEU A 272 -4.71 3.09 12.30
N ALA A 273 -5.95 3.15 12.77
CA ALA A 273 -6.61 4.41 13.12
C ALA A 273 -5.81 5.21 14.17
N VAL A 274 -5.28 4.52 15.20
CA VAL A 274 -4.42 5.16 16.23
C VAL A 274 -3.11 5.68 15.61
N VAL A 275 -2.49 4.92 14.71
CA VAL A 275 -1.27 5.36 13.98
C VAL A 275 -1.57 6.61 13.14
N LEU A 276 -2.67 6.63 12.39
CA LEU A 276 -3.05 7.80 11.58
C LEU A 276 -3.32 9.03 12.45
N MET A 277 -4.00 8.86 13.58
CA MET A 277 -4.23 9.96 14.54
C MET A 277 -2.90 10.47 15.11
N PHE A 278 -1.97 9.58 15.49
CA PHE A 278 -0.64 9.95 15.97
C PHE A 278 0.15 10.72 14.92
N VAL A 279 0.20 10.21 13.69
CA VAL A 279 0.94 10.83 12.57
C VAL A 279 0.33 12.18 12.21
N GLY A 280 -1.00 12.27 12.12
CA GLY A 280 -1.72 13.52 11.87
C GLY A 280 -1.46 14.57 12.95
N THR A 281 -1.51 14.17 14.22
CA THR A 281 -1.18 15.05 15.35
C THR A 281 0.27 15.52 15.27
N LYS A 282 1.21 14.61 14.99
CA LYS A 282 2.65 14.96 14.82
C LYS A 282 2.84 16.04 13.76
N MET A 283 2.15 15.94 12.61
CA MET A 283 2.23 16.94 11.55
C MET A 283 1.70 18.31 12.00
N LEU A 284 0.59 18.33 12.74
CA LEU A 284 -0.02 19.57 13.20
C LEU A 284 0.84 20.31 14.23
N ILE A 285 1.62 19.56 15.05
CA ILE A 285 2.44 20.16 16.13
C ILE A 285 3.91 20.35 15.75
N VAL A 286 4.30 20.08 14.49
CA VAL A 286 5.71 20.03 14.06
C VAL A 286 6.50 21.32 14.34
N GLU A 287 5.87 22.48 14.34
CA GLU A 287 6.51 23.75 14.66
C GLU A 287 6.78 23.95 16.16
N TRP A 288 5.92 23.38 17.00
CA TRP A 288 6.06 23.51 18.46
C TRP A 288 6.88 22.38 19.07
N PHE A 289 6.73 21.17 18.54
CA PHE A 289 7.39 19.99 19.08
C PHE A 289 7.80 19.01 17.98
N LYS A 290 9.09 18.84 17.77
CA LYS A 290 9.66 17.90 16.80
C LYS A 290 9.81 16.52 17.43
N ILE A 291 8.97 15.57 17.05
CA ILE A 291 9.05 14.17 17.47
C ILE A 291 10.13 13.48 16.62
N PRO A 292 11.20 12.92 17.22
CA PRO A 292 12.23 12.19 16.50
C PRO A 292 11.66 11.00 15.72
N VAL A 293 12.28 10.67 14.57
CA VAL A 293 11.83 9.56 13.69
C VAL A 293 11.87 8.23 14.44
N ALA A 294 12.89 8.00 15.27
CA ALA A 294 13.01 6.79 16.09
C ALA A 294 11.81 6.60 17.05
N VAL A 295 11.32 7.69 17.66
CA VAL A 295 10.13 7.65 18.51
C VAL A 295 8.89 7.31 17.68
N SER A 296 8.75 7.92 16.48
CA SER A 296 7.66 7.62 15.57
C SER A 296 7.66 6.15 15.15
N LEU A 297 8.82 5.59 14.79
CA LEU A 297 8.99 4.18 14.49
C LEU A 297 8.57 3.30 15.67
N GLY A 298 9.04 3.63 16.88
CA GLY A 298 8.70 2.88 18.09
C GLY A 298 7.21 2.87 18.37
N VAL A 299 6.53 4.00 18.22
CA VAL A 299 5.06 4.10 18.39
C VAL A 299 4.34 3.26 17.34
N VAL A 300 4.71 3.36 16.06
CA VAL A 300 4.09 2.57 14.97
C VAL A 300 4.24 1.08 15.24
N VAL A 301 5.47 0.62 15.54
CA VAL A 301 5.74 -0.80 15.82
C VAL A 301 4.97 -1.28 17.06
N ALA A 302 4.94 -0.50 18.13
CA ALA A 302 4.24 -0.87 19.36
C ALA A 302 2.73 -0.96 19.15
N VAL A 303 2.11 0.05 18.54
CA VAL A 303 0.65 0.08 18.32
C VAL A 303 0.22 -1.08 17.43
N ILE A 304 0.94 -1.33 16.32
CA ILE A 304 0.63 -2.41 15.39
C ILE A 304 0.88 -3.77 16.04
N GLY A 305 2.01 -3.96 16.71
CA GLY A 305 2.32 -5.20 17.41
C GLY A 305 1.27 -5.55 18.47
N ILE A 306 0.85 -4.57 19.29
CA ILE A 306 -0.23 -4.75 20.27
C ILE A 306 -1.54 -5.11 19.57
N SER A 307 -1.90 -4.42 18.48
CA SER A 307 -3.15 -4.69 17.75
C SER A 307 -3.19 -6.09 17.16
N ILE A 308 -2.08 -6.59 16.62
CA ILE A 308 -1.95 -7.96 16.11
C ILE A 308 -2.09 -8.95 17.26
N LEU A 309 -1.36 -8.76 18.37
CA LEU A 309 -1.39 -9.66 19.53
C LEU A 309 -2.80 -9.74 20.13
N LEU A 310 -3.45 -8.60 20.36
CA LEU A 310 -4.81 -8.54 20.89
C LEU A 310 -5.81 -9.22 19.93
N SER A 311 -5.64 -9.03 18.63
CA SER A 311 -6.49 -9.65 17.62
C SER A 311 -6.39 -11.19 17.66
N LEU A 312 -5.17 -11.72 17.77
CA LEU A 312 -4.92 -13.17 17.86
C LEU A 312 -5.49 -13.75 19.15
N ILE A 313 -5.33 -13.07 20.30
CA ILE A 313 -5.88 -13.51 21.60
C ILE A 313 -7.41 -13.49 21.53
N ALA A 314 -8.02 -12.43 21.02
CA ALA A 314 -9.48 -12.31 20.92
C ALA A 314 -10.09 -13.38 20.01
N THR A 315 -9.41 -13.72 18.92
CA THR A 315 -9.87 -14.79 18.00
C THR A 315 -9.76 -16.17 18.64
N ARG A 316 -8.69 -16.43 19.39
CA ARG A 316 -8.51 -17.70 20.11
C ARG A 316 -9.60 -17.95 21.13
N ASN A 317 -10.01 -16.89 21.85
CA ASN A 317 -11.06 -17.00 22.88
C ASN A 317 -12.48 -17.20 22.30
N LYS A 318 -12.69 -16.92 21.00
CA LYS A 318 -13.99 -17.18 20.33
C LYS A 318 -14.11 -18.60 19.78
N GLN A 319 -13.02 -19.37 19.75
CA GLN A 319 -12.99 -20.76 19.26
C GLN A 319 -13.13 -21.79 20.40
N HIS A 320 -13.13 -21.36 21.66
CA HIS A 320 -13.46 -22.11 22.86
C HIS A 320 -14.79 -21.63 23.44
#